data_53e1d9d5f2c00000ef29403b39df9ef0
#
_entry.id   53e1d9d5f2c00000ef29403b39df9ef0
#
_cell.length_a   1.000
_cell.length_b   1.000
_cell.length_c   1.000
_cell.angle_alpha   90.00
_cell.angle_beta   90.00
_cell.angle_gamma   90.00
#
_symmetry.space_group_name_H-M   'P 1'
#
loop_
_entity.id
_entity.type
_entity.pdbx_description
1 polymer ?
#
loop_
_entity_poly.entity_id
_entity_poly.type
_entity_poly.pdbx_seq_one_letter_code
_entity_poly.pdbx_strand_id
1 'polypeptide(L)'
;MEILHTIDLRLLGGALLVLAGIASSLLARRFGAPLLLVFLVLGLVLGVDGPGGIRYDNTQFTYLVGSLALALILFDGGLQTRASQVKGSVAPSLLLATVGVLATAALTAVAAHYLLGLEPMRAMLLGTVLASTDAAAVFFLLRAGGLHLERRTGSTLELESGANDPVAVFLTIALTGWLAGNAPTVSMLIVQIVWSIVAGVALGYAGGRVIVWALNRFSLPSGLHPWLAMAGAVSVFALTNYIGGSGYLAVYLAGIVIANRPVRARNEVMSVQDATTWFAQLMMFLLLGLLATPSRLLDVLWPALGVAAFLMFIARPLAVAACLLPFRYRAGEIGFIAWVGLRGAVGIFLASIPLLAKLPNAWLYFNVAFVVVLTSLLVQGWTLTRAAHWFDVAVPRSDPDTRRVQLDLPGTLDYDLLGYRVPAGSKALDAQSWPLNTRLMMAVREGKVLTAEEAGALKPDDYAYLLAPPNSARRLDWLFVGRDGEGPTQGSFGSFTLPGNVALGELAQFYGLHIPKRFAARTAAQLFDERFDDQPQIGDRLALGPATLIVRAMKDDRVAQVGLEFVSLGERLISGGKPQA
;
A
#
# COMPACT_ATOMS: atom_id res chain seq x y z
N MET A 1 -41.61 -10.46 -19.70
CA MET A 1 -41.11 -11.61 -18.90
C MET A 1 -39.65 -11.92 -19.24
N GLU A 2 -39.25 -12.11 -20.54
CA GLU A 2 -37.82 -12.38 -20.91
C GLU A 2 -36.82 -11.30 -20.47
N ILE A 3 -37.18 -10.02 -20.60
CA ILE A 3 -36.31 -8.90 -20.18
C ILE A 3 -36.07 -8.93 -18.65
N LEU A 4 -37.11 -9.17 -17.87
CA LEU A 4 -36.99 -9.28 -16.42
C LEU A 4 -36.10 -10.46 -16.01
N HIS A 5 -36.33 -11.62 -16.63
CA HIS A 5 -35.51 -12.82 -16.39
C HIS A 5 -34.03 -12.60 -16.76
N THR A 6 -33.76 -11.86 -17.84
CA THR A 6 -32.39 -11.49 -18.25
C THR A 6 -31.76 -10.54 -17.25
N ILE A 7 -32.52 -9.60 -16.69
CA ILE A 7 -32.03 -8.68 -15.63
C ILE A 7 -31.71 -9.46 -14.36
N ASP A 8 -32.61 -10.34 -13.92
CA ASP A 8 -32.42 -11.18 -12.73
C ASP A 8 -31.19 -12.07 -12.86
N LEU A 9 -30.98 -12.67 -14.03
CA LEU A 9 -29.80 -13.49 -14.31
C LEU A 9 -28.50 -12.68 -14.26
N ARG A 10 -28.52 -11.44 -14.77
CA ARG A 10 -27.35 -10.53 -14.67
C ARG A 10 -27.08 -10.09 -13.24
N LEU A 11 -28.12 -9.80 -12.45
CA LEU A 11 -28.00 -9.47 -11.03
C LEU A 11 -27.43 -10.65 -10.23
N LEU A 12 -27.98 -11.86 -10.48
CA LEU A 12 -27.46 -13.08 -9.86
C LEU A 12 -26.00 -13.32 -10.24
N GLY A 13 -25.67 -13.19 -11.53
CA GLY A 13 -24.30 -13.31 -12.02
C GLY A 13 -23.35 -12.32 -11.34
N GLY A 14 -23.73 -11.04 -11.25
CA GLY A 14 -22.94 -10.02 -10.54
C GLY A 14 -22.74 -10.34 -9.06
N ALA A 15 -23.80 -10.77 -8.36
CA ALA A 15 -23.71 -11.16 -6.95
C ALA A 15 -22.78 -12.37 -6.74
N LEU A 16 -22.91 -13.39 -7.60
CA LEU A 16 -22.04 -14.57 -7.56
C LEU A 16 -20.58 -14.23 -7.85
N LEU A 17 -20.30 -13.27 -8.73
CA LEU A 17 -18.96 -12.77 -9.01
C LEU A 17 -18.32 -12.13 -7.78
N VAL A 18 -19.08 -11.28 -7.07
CA VAL A 18 -18.59 -10.66 -5.82
C VAL A 18 -18.35 -11.72 -4.75
N LEU A 19 -19.27 -12.68 -4.58
CA LEU A 19 -19.08 -13.78 -3.63
C LEU A 19 -17.88 -14.65 -3.99
N ALA A 20 -17.67 -14.96 -5.27
CA ALA A 20 -16.49 -15.68 -5.75
C ALA A 20 -15.20 -14.87 -5.47
N GLY A 21 -15.23 -13.54 -5.64
CA GLY A 21 -14.14 -12.65 -5.30
C GLY A 21 -13.80 -12.71 -3.80
N ILE A 22 -14.81 -12.66 -2.92
CA ILE A 22 -14.61 -12.78 -1.47
C ILE A 22 -14.05 -14.17 -1.11
N ALA A 23 -14.64 -15.24 -1.64
CA ALA A 23 -14.18 -16.60 -1.41
C ALA A 23 -12.74 -16.80 -1.90
N SER A 24 -12.40 -16.25 -3.07
CA SER A 24 -11.05 -16.32 -3.63
C SER A 24 -10.03 -15.57 -2.78
N SER A 25 -10.43 -14.51 -2.06
CA SER A 25 -9.55 -13.79 -1.14
C SER A 25 -9.10 -14.66 0.05
N LEU A 26 -9.98 -15.55 0.53
CA LEU A 26 -9.63 -16.53 1.57
C LEU A 26 -8.64 -17.57 1.04
N LEU A 27 -8.83 -18.01 -0.19
CA LEU A 27 -7.96 -18.96 -0.86
C LEU A 27 -6.58 -18.35 -1.14
N ALA A 28 -6.53 -17.10 -1.61
CA ALA A 28 -5.30 -16.36 -1.86
C ALA A 28 -4.43 -16.25 -0.60
N ARG A 29 -5.05 -15.96 0.56
CA ARG A 29 -4.34 -15.94 1.86
C ARG A 29 -3.73 -17.30 2.22
N ARG A 30 -4.45 -18.38 1.96
CA ARG A 30 -3.99 -19.75 2.27
C ARG A 30 -2.78 -20.16 1.41
N PHE A 31 -2.73 -19.74 0.15
CA PHE A 31 -1.65 -20.07 -0.78
C PHE A 31 -0.57 -19.00 -0.92
N GLY A 32 -0.70 -17.88 -0.20
CA GLY A 32 0.22 -16.74 -0.33
C GLY A 32 0.22 -16.12 -1.73
N ALA A 33 -0.86 -16.30 -2.49
CA ALA A 33 -1.00 -15.75 -3.84
C ALA A 33 -1.40 -14.27 -3.78
N PRO A 34 -0.90 -13.44 -4.72
CA PRO A 34 -1.36 -12.07 -4.85
C PRO A 34 -2.87 -12.03 -5.14
N LEU A 35 -3.64 -11.38 -4.26
CA LEU A 35 -5.10 -11.31 -4.36
C LEU A 35 -5.58 -10.76 -5.71
N LEU A 36 -4.89 -9.74 -6.20
CA LEU A 36 -5.18 -9.09 -7.47
C LEU A 36 -5.03 -10.02 -8.67
N LEU A 37 -4.04 -10.93 -8.62
CA LEU A 37 -3.87 -11.98 -9.61
C LEU A 37 -5.10 -12.90 -9.66
N VAL A 38 -5.63 -13.26 -8.49
CA VAL A 38 -6.80 -14.14 -8.42
C VAL A 38 -8.03 -13.50 -9.05
N PHE A 39 -8.24 -12.19 -8.82
CA PHE A 39 -9.35 -11.44 -9.44
C PHE A 39 -9.20 -11.36 -10.96
N LEU A 40 -7.97 -11.13 -11.45
CA LEU A 40 -7.68 -11.08 -12.88
C LEU A 40 -7.95 -12.44 -13.55
N VAL A 41 -7.45 -13.52 -12.94
CA VAL A 41 -7.66 -14.90 -13.44
C VAL A 41 -9.13 -15.28 -13.35
N LEU A 42 -9.86 -14.89 -12.30
CA LEU A 42 -11.29 -15.13 -12.18
C LEU A 42 -12.05 -14.49 -13.35
N GLY A 43 -11.73 -13.22 -13.69
CA GLY A 43 -12.30 -12.54 -14.86
C GLY A 43 -11.99 -13.28 -16.16
N LEU A 44 -10.76 -13.74 -16.34
CA LEU A 44 -10.31 -14.48 -17.52
C LEU A 44 -11.04 -15.83 -17.69
N VAL A 45 -11.21 -16.58 -16.59
CA VAL A 45 -11.90 -17.87 -16.56
C VAL A 45 -13.40 -17.71 -16.86
N LEU A 46 -14.00 -16.61 -16.45
CA LEU A 46 -15.41 -16.31 -16.70
C LEU A 46 -15.65 -15.68 -18.08
N GLY A 47 -14.59 -15.24 -18.76
CA GLY A 47 -14.64 -14.62 -20.09
C GLY A 47 -14.99 -15.58 -21.23
N VAL A 48 -14.86 -15.07 -22.46
CA VAL A 48 -15.34 -15.70 -23.71
C VAL A 48 -14.78 -17.11 -23.94
N ASP A 49 -13.47 -17.29 -23.72
CA ASP A 49 -12.78 -18.56 -23.96
C ASP A 49 -12.74 -19.45 -22.71
N GLY A 50 -13.26 -18.95 -21.58
CA GLY A 50 -13.28 -19.69 -20.32
C GLY A 50 -14.58 -20.48 -20.13
N PRO A 51 -14.65 -21.31 -19.06
CA PRO A 51 -15.85 -22.07 -18.71
C PRO A 51 -17.10 -21.20 -18.48
N GLY A 52 -16.92 -19.92 -18.13
CA GLY A 52 -18.03 -18.99 -17.90
C GLY A 52 -18.70 -18.50 -19.17
N GLY A 53 -18.00 -18.47 -20.30
CA GLY A 53 -18.54 -18.11 -21.62
C GLY A 53 -19.15 -16.70 -21.72
N ILE A 54 -18.83 -15.80 -20.78
CA ILE A 54 -19.41 -14.46 -20.72
C ILE A 54 -18.77 -13.60 -21.82
N ARG A 55 -19.57 -13.22 -22.80
CA ARG A 55 -19.15 -12.27 -23.84
C ARG A 55 -19.24 -10.85 -23.32
N TYR A 56 -18.09 -10.24 -23.10
CA TYR A 56 -17.98 -8.87 -22.62
C TYR A 56 -17.01 -8.08 -23.51
N ASP A 57 -17.52 -7.05 -24.18
CA ASP A 57 -16.76 -6.20 -25.11
C ASP A 57 -17.00 -4.69 -24.91
N ASN A 58 -17.69 -4.32 -23.82
CA ASN A 58 -18.06 -2.93 -23.56
C ASN A 58 -16.87 -2.12 -22.97
N THR A 59 -16.02 -1.62 -23.89
CA THR A 59 -14.85 -0.79 -23.51
C THR A 59 -15.22 0.52 -22.86
N GLN A 60 -16.38 1.12 -23.17
CA GLN A 60 -16.84 2.37 -22.54
C GLN A 60 -17.20 2.14 -21.07
N PHE A 61 -17.94 1.08 -20.78
CA PHE A 61 -18.28 0.73 -19.40
C PHE A 61 -17.03 0.34 -18.60
N THR A 62 -16.11 -0.41 -19.21
CA THR A 62 -14.81 -0.73 -18.59
C THR A 62 -14.03 0.53 -18.26
N TYR A 63 -14.00 1.51 -19.17
CA TYR A 63 -13.33 2.78 -18.93
C TYR A 63 -14.00 3.59 -17.81
N LEU A 64 -15.34 3.65 -17.77
CA LEU A 64 -16.09 4.35 -16.72
C LEU A 64 -15.80 3.75 -15.35
N VAL A 65 -15.96 2.42 -15.21
CA VAL A 65 -15.73 1.73 -13.94
C VAL A 65 -14.25 1.78 -13.54
N GLY A 66 -13.35 1.56 -14.50
CA GLY A 66 -11.90 1.65 -14.26
C GLY A 66 -11.46 3.04 -13.83
N SER A 67 -11.99 4.10 -14.45
CA SER A 67 -11.69 5.49 -14.07
C SER A 67 -12.17 5.83 -12.66
N LEU A 68 -13.39 5.41 -12.31
CA LEU A 68 -13.94 5.60 -10.97
C LEU A 68 -13.15 4.79 -9.94
N ALA A 69 -12.86 3.53 -10.25
CA ALA A 69 -12.09 2.66 -9.38
C ALA A 69 -10.69 3.22 -9.11
N LEU A 70 -9.97 3.66 -10.16
CA LEU A 70 -8.65 4.27 -10.01
C LEU A 70 -8.70 5.57 -9.20
N ALA A 71 -9.73 6.41 -9.40
CA ALA A 71 -9.91 7.63 -8.62
C ALA A 71 -10.10 7.32 -7.12
N LEU A 72 -10.91 6.30 -6.77
CA LEU A 72 -11.13 5.89 -5.39
C LEU A 72 -9.88 5.24 -4.76
N ILE A 73 -9.13 4.44 -5.52
CA ILE A 73 -7.86 3.85 -5.08
C ILE A 73 -6.82 4.95 -4.79
N LEU A 74 -6.71 5.95 -5.68
CA LEU A 74 -5.78 7.07 -5.47
C LEU A 74 -6.21 7.97 -4.31
N PHE A 75 -7.52 8.18 -4.11
CA PHE A 75 -8.04 8.89 -2.95
C PHE A 75 -7.65 8.20 -1.65
N ASP A 76 -7.78 6.88 -1.59
CA ASP A 76 -7.35 6.05 -0.46
C ASP A 76 -5.84 6.16 -0.21
N GLY A 77 -5.02 6.02 -1.26
CA GLY A 77 -3.57 6.25 -1.17
C GLY A 77 -3.22 7.62 -0.59
N GLY A 78 -3.96 8.67 -1.00
CA GLY A 78 -3.84 10.01 -0.43
C GLY A 78 -4.23 10.08 1.06
N LEU A 79 -5.32 9.41 1.46
CA LEU A 79 -5.77 9.35 2.85
C LEU A 79 -4.79 8.61 3.78
N GLN A 80 -4.00 7.68 3.26
CA GLN A 80 -2.99 6.95 4.01
C GLN A 80 -1.67 7.75 4.12
N THR A 81 -1.42 8.73 3.25
CA THR A 81 -0.17 9.49 3.18
C THR A 81 -0.08 10.59 4.24
N ARG A 82 0.79 10.42 5.23
CA ARG A 82 1.05 11.42 6.28
C ARG A 82 2.25 12.30 5.92
N ALA A 83 2.06 13.62 5.88
CA ALA A 83 3.10 14.59 5.53
C ALA A 83 4.34 14.52 6.44
N SER A 84 4.17 14.19 7.72
CA SER A 84 5.26 14.01 8.66
C SER A 84 6.17 12.83 8.32
N GLN A 85 5.60 11.81 7.68
CA GLN A 85 6.31 10.58 7.33
C GLN A 85 7.09 10.67 6.01
N VAL A 86 6.73 11.59 5.13
CA VAL A 86 7.24 11.62 3.75
C VAL A 86 8.26 12.72 3.48
N LYS A 87 8.56 13.62 4.44
CA LYS A 87 9.40 14.82 4.23
C LYS A 87 10.74 14.54 3.52
N GLY A 88 11.43 13.46 3.87
CA GLY A 88 12.73 13.11 3.26
C GLY A 88 12.64 12.39 1.92
N SER A 89 11.47 11.88 1.56
CA SER A 89 11.25 11.04 0.38
C SER A 89 10.55 11.76 -0.77
N VAL A 90 10.07 13.00 -0.58
CA VAL A 90 9.28 13.73 -1.60
C VAL A 90 10.06 13.95 -2.89
N ALA A 91 11.28 14.50 -2.80
CA ALA A 91 12.07 14.81 -4.00
C ALA A 91 12.47 13.54 -4.80
N PRO A 92 13.03 12.47 -4.18
CA PRO A 92 13.32 11.25 -4.90
C PRO A 92 12.07 10.57 -5.47
N SER A 93 10.93 10.57 -4.75
CA SER A 93 9.67 9.99 -5.25
C SER A 93 9.11 10.74 -6.45
N LEU A 94 9.12 12.08 -6.42
CA LEU A 94 8.68 12.90 -7.56
C LEU A 94 9.59 12.71 -8.77
N LEU A 95 10.90 12.57 -8.57
CA LEU A 95 11.82 12.28 -9.66
C LEU A 95 11.54 10.90 -10.28
N LEU A 96 11.28 9.88 -9.44
CA LEU A 96 10.87 8.54 -9.90
C LEU A 96 9.53 8.58 -10.63
N ALA A 97 8.54 9.28 -10.09
CA ALA A 97 7.19 9.37 -10.67
C ALA A 97 7.13 10.19 -11.98
N THR A 98 8.14 11.00 -12.27
CA THR A 98 8.21 11.81 -13.50
C THR A 98 9.31 11.29 -14.43
N VAL A 99 10.57 11.61 -14.15
CA VAL A 99 11.71 11.20 -14.97
C VAL A 99 11.86 9.68 -15.00
N GLY A 100 11.65 8.99 -13.87
CA GLY A 100 11.70 7.53 -13.77
C GLY A 100 10.64 6.86 -14.64
N VAL A 101 9.40 7.39 -14.67
CA VAL A 101 8.32 6.91 -15.55
C VAL A 101 8.70 7.10 -17.02
N LEU A 102 9.16 8.30 -17.40
CA LEU A 102 9.59 8.59 -18.78
C LEU A 102 10.75 7.68 -19.21
N ALA A 103 11.76 7.52 -18.36
CA ALA A 103 12.89 6.64 -18.64
C ALA A 103 12.46 5.18 -18.77
N THR A 104 11.62 4.69 -17.85
CA THR A 104 11.07 3.33 -17.92
C THR A 104 10.24 3.14 -19.19
N ALA A 105 9.38 4.12 -19.54
CA ALA A 105 8.57 4.07 -20.76
C ALA A 105 9.45 4.05 -22.02
N ALA A 106 10.46 4.91 -22.10
CA ALA A 106 11.37 4.98 -23.24
C ALA A 106 12.20 3.69 -23.40
N LEU A 107 12.76 3.17 -22.31
CA LEU A 107 13.52 1.91 -22.36
C LEU A 107 12.60 0.73 -22.74
N THR A 108 11.39 0.66 -22.19
CA THR A 108 10.41 -0.37 -22.54
C THR A 108 9.97 -0.25 -24.00
N ALA A 109 9.85 0.99 -24.51
CA ALA A 109 9.55 1.23 -25.91
C ALA A 109 10.64 0.67 -26.85
N VAL A 110 11.91 0.73 -26.45
CA VAL A 110 13.00 0.10 -27.21
C VAL A 110 12.77 -1.41 -27.33
N ALA A 111 12.46 -2.09 -26.22
CA ALA A 111 12.13 -3.51 -26.25
C ALA A 111 10.88 -3.81 -27.11
N ALA A 112 9.83 -3.00 -26.98
CA ALA A 112 8.61 -3.15 -27.76
C ALA A 112 8.87 -2.94 -29.27
N HIS A 113 9.73 -2.00 -29.65
CA HIS A 113 10.10 -1.79 -31.05
C HIS A 113 10.77 -3.04 -31.65
N TYR A 114 11.77 -3.60 -30.97
CA TYR A 114 12.52 -4.74 -31.49
C TYR A 114 11.78 -6.08 -31.37
N LEU A 115 11.01 -6.31 -30.30
CA LEU A 115 10.34 -7.59 -30.06
C LEU A 115 8.96 -7.70 -30.73
N LEU A 116 8.26 -6.58 -30.88
CA LEU A 116 6.90 -6.52 -31.45
C LEU A 116 6.87 -5.86 -32.83
N GLY A 117 8.01 -5.31 -33.33
CA GLY A 117 8.06 -4.61 -34.63
C GLY A 117 7.23 -3.31 -34.65
N LEU A 118 6.97 -2.69 -33.50
CA LEU A 118 6.18 -1.48 -33.43
C LEU A 118 6.97 -0.25 -33.89
N GLU A 119 6.31 0.66 -34.57
CA GLU A 119 6.86 1.98 -34.87
C GLU A 119 7.22 2.72 -33.55
N PRO A 120 8.26 3.58 -33.53
CA PRO A 120 8.75 4.21 -32.30
C PRO A 120 7.68 4.88 -31.44
N MET A 121 6.73 5.61 -32.06
CA MET A 121 5.66 6.31 -31.35
C MET A 121 4.63 5.31 -30.76
N ARG A 122 4.34 4.23 -31.48
CA ARG A 122 3.48 3.16 -31.00
C ARG A 122 4.15 2.36 -29.89
N ALA A 123 5.44 2.10 -30.02
CA ALA A 123 6.24 1.47 -28.96
C ALA A 123 6.29 2.34 -27.70
N MET A 124 6.43 3.68 -27.85
CA MET A 124 6.39 4.62 -26.72
C MET A 124 5.03 4.61 -26.00
N LEU A 125 3.91 4.51 -26.74
CA LEU A 125 2.59 4.34 -26.12
C LEU A 125 2.53 3.07 -25.25
N LEU A 126 3.02 1.94 -25.78
CA LEU A 126 3.07 0.70 -24.98
C LEU A 126 3.99 0.84 -23.76
N GLY A 127 5.17 1.44 -23.94
CA GLY A 127 6.09 1.72 -22.83
C GLY A 127 5.44 2.57 -21.73
N THR A 128 4.67 3.59 -22.12
CA THR A 128 3.97 4.47 -21.17
C THR A 128 2.86 3.73 -20.41
N VAL A 129 2.07 2.93 -21.11
CA VAL A 129 1.02 2.07 -20.52
C VAL A 129 1.62 1.14 -19.46
N LEU A 130 2.82 0.63 -19.72
CA LEU A 130 3.52 -0.30 -18.83
C LEU A 130 4.37 0.40 -17.75
N ALA A 131 4.49 1.72 -17.74
CA ALA A 131 5.39 2.42 -16.83
C ALA A 131 4.81 2.62 -15.41
N SER A 132 3.48 2.60 -15.22
CA SER A 132 2.80 2.72 -13.93
C SER A 132 3.10 1.53 -13.02
N THR A 133 3.24 1.78 -11.70
CA THR A 133 3.53 0.75 -10.67
C THR A 133 2.49 0.79 -9.56
N ASP A 134 2.23 -0.37 -8.94
CA ASP A 134 1.22 -0.56 -7.90
C ASP A 134 1.87 -0.84 -6.53
N ALA A 135 2.02 0.20 -5.71
CA ALA A 135 2.53 0.04 -4.35
C ALA A 135 1.47 -0.52 -3.38
N ALA A 136 0.17 -0.36 -3.64
CA ALA A 136 -0.87 -0.89 -2.77
C ALA A 136 -0.79 -2.42 -2.70
N ALA A 137 -0.60 -3.07 -3.86
CA ALA A 137 -0.35 -4.51 -3.92
C ALA A 137 0.90 -4.92 -3.15
N VAL A 138 1.97 -4.14 -3.24
CA VAL A 138 3.24 -4.37 -2.53
C VAL A 138 3.04 -4.35 -1.03
N PHE A 139 2.44 -3.29 -0.49
CA PHE A 139 2.18 -3.18 0.95
C PHE A 139 1.22 -4.24 1.47
N PHE A 140 0.21 -4.58 0.68
CA PHE A 140 -0.69 -5.68 1.03
C PHE A 140 0.05 -7.02 1.18
N LEU A 141 0.89 -7.37 0.21
CA LEU A 141 1.66 -8.63 0.22
C LEU A 141 2.68 -8.68 1.36
N LEU A 142 3.39 -7.58 1.63
CA LEU A 142 4.34 -7.50 2.72
C LEU A 142 3.66 -7.64 4.09
N ARG A 143 2.52 -6.95 4.29
CA ARG A 143 1.74 -7.08 5.54
C ARG A 143 1.20 -8.49 5.73
N ALA A 144 0.74 -9.13 4.67
CA ALA A 144 0.30 -10.53 4.71
C ALA A 144 1.46 -11.48 5.09
N GLY A 145 2.70 -11.13 4.73
CA GLY A 145 3.93 -11.83 5.13
C GLY A 145 4.48 -11.43 6.51
N GLY A 146 3.78 -10.57 7.28
CA GLY A 146 4.25 -10.09 8.59
C GLY A 146 5.45 -9.14 8.52
N LEU A 147 5.67 -8.49 7.38
CA LEU A 147 6.81 -7.60 7.14
C LEU A 147 6.36 -6.15 6.96
N HIS A 148 7.22 -5.25 7.41
CA HIS A 148 7.17 -3.82 7.10
C HIS A 148 8.46 -3.40 6.41
N LEU A 149 8.42 -2.29 5.70
CA LEU A 149 9.61 -1.71 5.08
C LEU A 149 10.22 -0.63 5.98
N GLU A 150 11.52 -0.43 5.85
CA GLU A 150 12.15 0.79 6.35
C GLU A 150 11.38 2.00 5.81
N ARG A 151 11.14 3.00 6.67
CA ARG A 151 10.27 4.13 6.34
C ARG A 151 10.68 4.84 5.04
N ARG A 152 11.97 5.12 4.84
CA ARG A 152 12.45 5.81 3.66
C ARG A 152 12.08 5.08 2.38
N THR A 153 12.29 3.77 2.35
CA THR A 153 11.92 2.90 1.23
C THR A 153 10.41 2.84 1.05
N GLY A 154 9.66 2.62 2.15
CA GLY A 154 8.20 2.57 2.13
C GLY A 154 7.57 3.87 1.65
N SER A 155 7.96 5.01 2.24
CA SER A 155 7.45 6.33 1.85
C SER A 155 7.80 6.69 0.41
N THR A 156 8.97 6.25 -0.09
CA THR A 156 9.36 6.47 -1.49
C THR A 156 8.44 5.72 -2.45
N LEU A 157 8.16 4.44 -2.16
CA LEU A 157 7.26 3.62 -2.98
C LEU A 157 5.83 4.13 -2.96
N GLU A 158 5.33 4.54 -1.79
CA GLU A 158 3.97 5.05 -1.62
C GLU A 158 3.76 6.34 -2.42
N LEU A 159 4.66 7.32 -2.27
CA LEU A 159 4.59 8.57 -3.01
C LEU A 159 4.85 8.40 -4.51
N GLU A 160 5.78 7.51 -4.89
CA GLU A 160 6.03 7.20 -6.29
C GLU A 160 4.76 6.70 -6.95
N SER A 161 4.14 5.65 -6.39
CA SER A 161 2.96 5.02 -6.96
C SER A 161 1.77 5.96 -7.04
N GLY A 162 1.53 6.78 -6.00
CA GLY A 162 0.44 7.77 -6.04
C GLY A 162 0.63 8.87 -7.07
N ALA A 163 1.88 9.19 -7.45
CA ALA A 163 2.20 10.25 -8.40
C ALA A 163 2.50 9.74 -9.83
N ASN A 164 2.95 8.49 -10.01
CA ASN A 164 3.28 7.94 -11.32
C ASN A 164 2.03 7.62 -12.16
N ASP A 165 0.93 7.19 -11.53
CA ASP A 165 -0.32 6.88 -12.21
C ASP A 165 -0.89 8.09 -12.96
N PRO A 166 -1.05 9.29 -12.34
CA PRO A 166 -1.46 10.49 -13.05
C PRO A 166 -0.55 10.83 -14.25
N VAL A 167 0.77 10.62 -14.12
CA VAL A 167 1.73 10.87 -15.20
C VAL A 167 1.54 9.87 -16.35
N ALA A 168 1.41 8.59 -16.03
CA ALA A 168 1.19 7.53 -17.02
C ALA A 168 -0.14 7.71 -17.75
N VAL A 169 -1.23 8.05 -17.04
CA VAL A 169 -2.53 8.37 -17.63
C VAL A 169 -2.42 9.52 -18.61
N PHE A 170 -1.82 10.64 -18.18
CA PHE A 170 -1.64 11.82 -19.02
C PHE A 170 -0.87 11.49 -20.30
N LEU A 171 0.29 10.83 -20.17
CA LEU A 171 1.12 10.44 -21.32
C LEU A 171 0.38 9.49 -22.26
N THR A 172 -0.37 8.53 -21.73
CA THR A 172 -1.16 7.58 -22.52
C THR A 172 -2.23 8.31 -23.33
N ILE A 173 -2.97 9.24 -22.72
CA ILE A 173 -4.00 10.04 -23.42
C ILE A 173 -3.36 10.90 -24.49
N ALA A 174 -2.25 11.59 -24.18
CA ALA A 174 -1.54 12.47 -25.11
C ALA A 174 -1.01 11.70 -26.34
N LEU A 175 -0.35 10.55 -26.12
CA LEU A 175 0.17 9.70 -27.19
C LEU A 175 -0.95 9.05 -28.02
N THR A 176 -2.04 8.64 -27.36
CA THR A 176 -3.21 8.11 -28.05
C THR A 176 -3.84 9.17 -28.93
N GLY A 177 -4.02 10.39 -28.46
CA GLY A 177 -4.51 11.51 -29.24
C GLY A 177 -3.61 11.86 -30.43
N TRP A 178 -2.29 11.82 -30.23
CA TRP A 178 -1.32 12.01 -31.31
C TRP A 178 -1.48 10.95 -32.42
N LEU A 179 -1.54 9.68 -32.03
CA LEU A 179 -1.70 8.56 -32.98
C LEU A 179 -3.07 8.53 -33.65
N ALA A 180 -4.10 9.15 -33.05
CA ALA A 180 -5.43 9.31 -33.63
C ALA A 180 -5.51 10.48 -34.65
N GLY A 181 -4.39 11.16 -34.95
CA GLY A 181 -4.34 12.27 -35.91
C GLY A 181 -4.56 13.65 -35.31
N ASN A 182 -4.75 13.77 -34.01
CA ASN A 182 -4.87 15.04 -33.28
C ASN A 182 -3.50 15.48 -32.74
N ALA A 183 -2.48 15.55 -33.61
CA ALA A 183 -1.12 15.88 -33.19
C ALA A 183 -1.02 17.36 -32.78
N PRO A 184 -0.98 17.68 -31.46
CA PRO A 184 -0.75 19.07 -31.03
C PRO A 184 0.71 19.47 -31.30
N THR A 185 0.97 20.74 -31.46
CA THR A 185 2.35 21.25 -31.51
C THR A 185 3.05 21.00 -30.19
N VAL A 186 4.38 20.89 -30.18
CA VAL A 186 5.18 20.66 -28.95
C VAL A 186 4.87 21.72 -27.89
N SER A 187 4.67 22.99 -28.30
CA SER A 187 4.28 24.07 -27.40
C SER A 187 2.90 23.82 -26.75
N MET A 188 1.92 23.35 -27.51
CA MET A 188 0.59 23.00 -26.97
C MET A 188 0.67 21.85 -25.99
N LEU A 189 1.50 20.83 -26.27
CA LEU A 189 1.73 19.72 -25.33
C LEU A 189 2.29 20.22 -24.00
N ILE A 190 3.31 21.07 -24.04
CA ILE A 190 3.90 21.63 -22.82
C ILE A 190 2.86 22.44 -22.03
N VAL A 191 2.09 23.30 -22.70
CA VAL A 191 1.02 24.07 -22.05
C VAL A 191 -0.02 23.14 -21.44
N GLN A 192 -0.42 22.09 -22.13
CA GLN A 192 -1.40 21.12 -21.64
C GLN A 192 -0.88 20.33 -20.43
N ILE A 193 0.40 19.93 -20.43
CA ILE A 193 1.05 19.29 -19.27
C ILE A 193 1.03 20.23 -18.07
N VAL A 194 1.51 21.46 -18.25
CA VAL A 194 1.57 22.46 -17.16
C VAL A 194 0.18 22.76 -16.63
N TRP A 195 -0.80 22.99 -17.52
CA TRP A 195 -2.19 23.21 -17.14
C TRP A 195 -2.77 22.03 -16.36
N SER A 196 -2.56 20.81 -16.86
CA SER A 196 -3.06 19.59 -16.22
C SER A 196 -2.53 19.43 -14.80
N ILE A 197 -1.25 19.71 -14.57
CA ILE A 197 -0.62 19.65 -13.24
C ILE A 197 -1.14 20.79 -12.36
N VAL A 198 -1.12 22.04 -12.85
CA VAL A 198 -1.52 23.21 -12.06
C VAL A 198 -3.00 23.13 -11.66
N ALA A 199 -3.88 22.80 -12.59
CA ALA A 199 -5.30 22.59 -12.29
C ALA A 199 -5.53 21.43 -11.32
N GLY A 200 -4.81 20.31 -11.50
CA GLY A 200 -4.85 19.16 -10.61
C GLY A 200 -4.44 19.50 -9.17
N VAL A 201 -3.33 20.22 -9.02
CA VAL A 201 -2.85 20.67 -7.70
C VAL A 201 -3.80 21.68 -7.06
N ALA A 202 -4.24 22.68 -7.81
CA ALA A 202 -5.10 23.74 -7.29
C ALA A 202 -6.47 23.19 -6.85
N LEU A 203 -7.14 22.43 -7.72
CA LEU A 203 -8.45 21.85 -7.41
C LEU A 203 -8.37 20.71 -6.39
N GLY A 204 -7.30 19.92 -6.40
CA GLY A 204 -7.07 18.89 -5.39
C GLY A 204 -6.90 19.48 -4.00
N TYR A 205 -6.09 20.52 -3.86
CA TYR A 205 -5.91 21.22 -2.59
C TYR A 205 -7.19 21.95 -2.15
N ALA A 206 -7.82 22.72 -3.04
CA ALA A 206 -9.05 23.44 -2.73
C ALA A 206 -10.21 22.48 -2.41
N GLY A 207 -10.39 21.42 -3.22
CA GLY A 207 -11.42 20.40 -3.00
C GLY A 207 -11.22 19.65 -1.71
N GLY A 208 -9.99 19.23 -1.40
CA GLY A 208 -9.67 18.62 -0.10
C GLY A 208 -9.99 19.52 1.08
N ARG A 209 -9.71 20.84 0.98
CA ARG A 209 -10.09 21.82 2.00
C ARG A 209 -11.61 21.96 2.16
N VAL A 210 -12.33 21.97 1.05
CA VAL A 210 -13.81 22.02 1.05
C VAL A 210 -14.39 20.76 1.69
N ILE A 211 -13.87 19.58 1.37
CA ILE A 211 -14.30 18.32 1.98
C ILE A 211 -14.04 18.32 3.49
N VAL A 212 -12.85 18.72 3.94
CA VAL A 212 -12.52 18.85 5.38
C VAL A 212 -13.47 19.84 6.07
N TRP A 213 -13.73 20.99 5.45
CA TRP A 213 -14.67 21.98 5.98
C TRP A 213 -16.07 21.38 6.10
N ALA A 214 -16.56 20.68 5.08
CA ALA A 214 -17.87 20.07 5.07
C ALA A 214 -18.03 18.97 6.14
N LEU A 215 -17.03 18.07 6.26
CA LEU A 215 -17.00 17.01 7.26
C LEU A 215 -17.02 17.57 8.70
N ASN A 216 -16.35 18.68 8.95
CA ASN A 216 -16.30 19.30 10.26
C ASN A 216 -17.49 20.22 10.56
N ARG A 217 -18.13 20.81 9.52
CA ARG A 217 -19.21 21.79 9.67
C ARG A 217 -20.58 21.13 9.79
N PHE A 218 -20.84 20.08 9.01
CA PHE A 218 -22.12 19.42 9.00
C PHE A 218 -22.20 18.34 10.09
N SER A 219 -23.24 18.41 10.92
CA SER A 219 -23.55 17.38 11.92
C SER A 219 -24.37 16.27 11.26
N LEU A 220 -23.69 15.43 10.47
CA LEU A 220 -24.31 14.30 9.79
C LEU A 220 -24.37 13.07 10.71
N PRO A 221 -25.33 12.16 10.53
CA PRO A 221 -25.23 10.81 11.06
C PRO A 221 -23.88 10.17 10.66
N SER A 222 -23.29 9.38 11.56
CA SER A 222 -21.93 8.83 11.40
C SER A 222 -21.74 8.12 10.06
N GLY A 223 -22.68 7.31 9.62
CA GLY A 223 -22.63 6.60 8.34
C GLY A 223 -22.63 7.48 7.08
N LEU A 224 -22.96 8.78 7.17
CA LEU A 224 -22.95 9.68 6.01
C LEU A 224 -21.62 10.41 5.79
N HIS A 225 -20.74 10.48 6.79
CA HIS A 225 -19.43 11.12 6.64
C HIS A 225 -18.54 10.44 5.57
N PRO A 226 -18.46 9.09 5.51
CA PRO A 226 -17.72 8.42 4.42
C PRO A 226 -18.26 8.74 3.02
N TRP A 227 -19.58 8.74 2.87
CA TRP A 227 -20.22 9.05 1.59
C TRP A 227 -20.00 10.50 1.16
N LEU A 228 -19.99 11.45 2.10
CA LEU A 228 -19.64 12.85 1.83
C LEU A 228 -18.19 12.98 1.34
N ALA A 229 -17.27 12.28 2.00
CA ALA A 229 -15.87 12.27 1.59
C ALA A 229 -15.68 11.69 0.18
N MET A 230 -16.29 10.53 -0.10
CA MET A 230 -16.20 9.87 -1.41
C MET A 230 -16.87 10.66 -2.53
N ALA A 231 -18.08 11.14 -2.30
CA ALA A 231 -18.81 11.97 -3.28
C ALA A 231 -18.02 13.26 -3.57
N GLY A 232 -17.45 13.88 -2.54
CA GLY A 232 -16.57 15.03 -2.67
C GLY A 232 -15.32 14.71 -3.51
N ALA A 233 -14.68 13.58 -3.24
CA ALA A 233 -13.50 13.13 -3.99
C ALA A 233 -13.83 12.88 -5.48
N VAL A 234 -14.92 12.17 -5.77
CA VAL A 234 -15.39 11.92 -7.15
C VAL A 234 -15.76 13.23 -7.85
N SER A 235 -16.36 14.19 -7.13
CA SER A 235 -16.67 15.53 -7.67
C SER A 235 -15.39 16.29 -8.02
N VAL A 236 -14.37 16.27 -7.16
CA VAL A 236 -13.06 16.88 -7.43
C VAL A 236 -12.42 16.24 -8.67
N PHE A 237 -12.44 14.91 -8.74
CA PHE A 237 -11.93 14.15 -9.89
C PHE A 237 -12.62 14.57 -11.19
N ALA A 238 -13.95 14.51 -11.23
CA ALA A 238 -14.74 14.79 -12.42
C ALA A 238 -14.63 16.26 -12.87
N LEU A 239 -14.71 17.21 -11.92
CA LEU A 239 -14.57 18.63 -12.20
C LEU A 239 -13.20 18.96 -12.77
N THR A 240 -12.14 18.40 -12.19
CA THR A 240 -10.77 18.63 -12.66
C THR A 240 -10.57 18.09 -14.07
N ASN A 241 -11.06 16.88 -14.36
CA ASN A 241 -11.01 16.33 -15.72
C ASN A 241 -11.81 17.16 -16.71
N TYR A 242 -13.00 17.65 -16.30
CA TYR A 242 -13.86 18.46 -17.18
C TYR A 242 -13.17 19.73 -17.67
N ILE A 243 -12.34 20.37 -16.84
CA ILE A 243 -11.58 21.56 -17.24
C ILE A 243 -10.22 21.25 -17.87
N GLY A 244 -9.93 19.98 -18.18
CA GLY A 244 -8.68 19.52 -18.79
C GLY A 244 -7.49 19.42 -17.82
N GLY A 245 -7.76 19.41 -16.50
CA GLY A 245 -6.76 19.14 -15.46
C GLY A 245 -6.58 17.64 -15.21
N SER A 246 -5.57 17.27 -14.41
CA SER A 246 -5.39 15.88 -13.95
C SER A 246 -6.28 15.57 -12.74
N GLY A 247 -7.45 14.96 -12.99
CA GLY A 247 -8.38 14.57 -11.94
C GLY A 247 -7.78 13.53 -10.98
N TYR A 248 -6.93 12.63 -11.48
CA TYR A 248 -6.24 11.64 -10.66
C TYR A 248 -5.25 12.28 -9.68
N LEU A 249 -4.50 13.27 -10.14
CA LEU A 249 -3.62 14.05 -9.25
C LEU A 249 -4.45 14.85 -8.23
N ALA A 250 -5.57 15.43 -8.66
CA ALA A 250 -6.43 16.21 -7.78
C ALA A 250 -7.03 15.36 -6.66
N VAL A 251 -7.56 14.18 -6.97
CA VAL A 251 -8.18 13.31 -5.97
C VAL A 251 -7.15 12.74 -4.99
N TYR A 252 -5.95 12.40 -5.46
CA TYR A 252 -4.84 11.98 -4.60
C TYR A 252 -4.43 13.09 -3.62
N LEU A 253 -4.26 14.32 -4.12
CA LEU A 253 -3.94 15.47 -3.26
C LEU A 253 -5.07 15.83 -2.30
N ALA A 254 -6.34 15.69 -2.72
CA ALA A 254 -7.48 15.88 -1.81
C ALA A 254 -7.43 14.88 -0.65
N GLY A 255 -7.09 13.61 -0.92
CA GLY A 255 -6.85 12.59 0.11
C GLY A 255 -5.73 13.00 1.07
N ILE A 256 -4.58 13.44 0.57
CA ILE A 256 -3.46 13.94 1.40
C ILE A 256 -3.90 15.11 2.28
N VAL A 257 -4.68 16.07 1.77
CA VAL A 257 -5.18 17.21 2.55
C VAL A 257 -6.07 16.74 3.69
N ILE A 258 -6.96 15.78 3.45
CA ILE A 258 -7.85 15.21 4.48
C ILE A 258 -7.04 14.43 5.52
N ALA A 259 -6.07 13.62 5.08
CA ALA A 259 -5.22 12.81 5.95
C ALA A 259 -4.44 13.63 6.99
N ASN A 260 -4.06 14.85 6.62
CA ASN A 260 -3.18 15.72 7.42
C ASN A 260 -3.94 16.84 8.14
N ARG A 261 -5.26 16.69 8.32
CA ARG A 261 -6.10 17.62 9.05
C ARG A 261 -7.00 16.90 10.04
N PRO A 262 -7.38 17.54 11.15
CA PRO A 262 -8.39 16.98 12.04
C PRO A 262 -9.75 16.93 11.31
N VAL A 263 -10.32 15.74 11.25
CA VAL A 263 -11.60 15.46 10.57
C VAL A 263 -12.48 14.64 11.49
N ARG A 264 -13.76 15.02 11.58
CA ARG A 264 -14.77 14.22 12.30
C ARG A 264 -14.96 12.87 11.61
N ALA A 265 -15.24 11.85 12.43
CA ALA A 265 -15.51 10.49 11.96
C ALA A 265 -14.40 9.90 11.07
N ARG A 266 -13.14 10.24 11.35
CA ARG A 266 -11.97 9.80 10.57
C ARG A 266 -11.90 8.28 10.42
N ASN A 267 -12.10 7.55 11.52
CA ASN A 267 -12.02 6.08 11.50
C ASN A 267 -13.12 5.46 10.64
N GLU A 268 -14.32 6.04 10.66
CA GLU A 268 -15.43 5.61 9.81
C GLU A 268 -15.14 5.87 8.34
N VAL A 269 -14.63 7.07 8.01
CA VAL A 269 -14.20 7.42 6.64
C VAL A 269 -13.15 6.45 6.15
N MET A 270 -12.11 6.17 6.95
CA MET A 270 -11.04 5.24 6.59
C MET A 270 -11.56 3.81 6.42
N SER A 271 -12.39 3.30 7.34
CA SER A 271 -12.91 1.93 7.27
C SER A 271 -13.79 1.69 6.05
N VAL A 272 -14.69 2.63 5.73
CA VAL A 272 -15.55 2.52 4.54
C VAL A 272 -14.72 2.70 3.26
N GLN A 273 -13.72 3.58 3.29
CA GLN A 273 -12.83 3.79 2.15
C GLN A 273 -11.99 2.54 1.86
N ASP A 274 -11.42 1.88 2.87
CA ASP A 274 -10.69 0.61 2.72
C ASP A 274 -11.56 -0.46 2.03
N ALA A 275 -12.81 -0.61 2.48
CA ALA A 275 -13.76 -1.55 1.87
C ALA A 275 -14.11 -1.18 0.42
N THR A 276 -14.29 0.12 0.15
CA THR A 276 -14.59 0.64 -1.19
C THR A 276 -13.40 0.44 -2.13
N THR A 277 -12.19 0.69 -1.66
CA THR A 277 -10.94 0.47 -2.42
C THR A 277 -10.77 -1.01 -2.78
N TRP A 278 -11.01 -1.90 -1.82
CA TRP A 278 -10.99 -3.34 -2.09
C TRP A 278 -12.01 -3.73 -3.18
N PHE A 279 -13.24 -3.22 -3.08
CA PHE A 279 -14.30 -3.48 -4.06
C PHE A 279 -13.96 -2.88 -5.44
N ALA A 280 -13.39 -1.67 -5.47
CA ALA A 280 -12.94 -1.02 -6.68
C ALA A 280 -11.84 -1.83 -7.39
N GLN A 281 -10.86 -2.34 -6.64
CA GLN A 281 -9.84 -3.24 -7.17
C GLN A 281 -10.44 -4.52 -7.72
N LEU A 282 -11.33 -5.19 -6.97
CA LEU A 282 -12.04 -6.38 -7.43
C LEU A 282 -12.74 -6.14 -8.76
N MET A 283 -13.56 -5.08 -8.83
CA MET A 283 -14.31 -4.73 -10.05
C MET A 283 -13.39 -4.44 -11.23
N MET A 284 -12.34 -3.65 -11.00
CA MET A 284 -11.40 -3.29 -12.06
C MET A 284 -10.67 -4.52 -12.62
N PHE A 285 -10.08 -5.35 -11.77
CA PHE A 285 -9.36 -6.55 -12.21
C PHE A 285 -10.29 -7.59 -12.86
N LEU A 286 -11.50 -7.75 -12.31
CA LEU A 286 -12.50 -8.65 -12.86
C LEU A 286 -12.94 -8.22 -14.27
N LEU A 287 -13.30 -6.95 -14.45
CA LEU A 287 -13.73 -6.42 -15.75
C LEU A 287 -12.60 -6.46 -16.79
N LEU A 288 -11.36 -6.14 -16.38
CA LEU A 288 -10.21 -6.25 -17.27
C LEU A 288 -9.91 -7.72 -17.64
N GLY A 289 -10.11 -8.64 -16.69
CA GLY A 289 -10.03 -10.08 -16.96
C GLY A 289 -11.11 -10.58 -17.92
N LEU A 290 -12.36 -10.11 -17.75
CA LEU A 290 -13.47 -10.43 -18.65
C LEU A 290 -13.28 -9.87 -20.06
N LEU A 291 -12.64 -8.70 -20.19
CA LEU A 291 -12.34 -8.08 -21.48
C LEU A 291 -11.22 -8.83 -22.24
N ALA A 292 -10.36 -9.54 -21.53
CA ALA A 292 -9.27 -10.30 -22.12
C ALA A 292 -9.77 -11.57 -22.80
N THR A 293 -9.18 -11.89 -23.95
CA THR A 293 -9.50 -13.09 -24.73
C THR A 293 -8.28 -14.02 -24.71
N PRO A 294 -8.29 -15.13 -23.95
CA PRO A 294 -7.14 -16.03 -23.80
C PRO A 294 -6.51 -16.48 -25.12
N SER A 295 -7.31 -16.85 -26.13
CA SER A 295 -6.80 -17.26 -27.44
C SER A 295 -5.92 -16.20 -28.10
N ARG A 296 -6.30 -14.92 -27.99
CA ARG A 296 -5.51 -13.79 -28.55
C ARG A 296 -4.29 -13.46 -27.72
N LEU A 297 -4.25 -13.82 -26.45
CA LEU A 297 -3.07 -13.63 -25.60
C LEU A 297 -1.92 -14.55 -26.03
N LEU A 298 -2.24 -15.76 -26.53
CA LEU A 298 -1.24 -16.72 -26.99
C LEU A 298 -0.45 -16.20 -28.19
N ASP A 299 -1.09 -15.43 -29.08
CA ASP A 299 -0.45 -14.87 -30.28
C ASP A 299 0.68 -13.90 -29.94
N VAL A 300 0.58 -13.19 -28.81
CA VAL A 300 1.55 -12.19 -28.35
C VAL A 300 2.39 -12.66 -27.18
N LEU A 301 2.20 -13.89 -26.71
CA LEU A 301 2.75 -14.38 -25.43
C LEU A 301 4.28 -14.24 -25.37
N TRP A 302 5.01 -14.77 -26.35
CA TRP A 302 6.46 -14.79 -26.32
C TRP A 302 7.09 -13.39 -26.42
N PRO A 303 6.67 -12.51 -27.37
CA PRO A 303 7.15 -11.14 -27.38
C PRO A 303 6.78 -10.36 -26.11
N ALA A 304 5.58 -10.54 -25.57
CA ALA A 304 5.14 -9.88 -24.35
C ALA A 304 5.94 -10.34 -23.12
N LEU A 305 6.28 -11.64 -23.01
CA LEU A 305 7.18 -12.16 -21.98
C LEU A 305 8.59 -11.55 -22.11
N GLY A 306 9.09 -11.36 -23.34
CA GLY A 306 10.33 -10.66 -23.61
C GLY A 306 10.30 -9.21 -23.12
N VAL A 307 9.22 -8.47 -23.42
CA VAL A 307 9.01 -7.10 -22.92
C VAL A 307 8.92 -7.09 -21.40
N ALA A 308 8.19 -8.03 -20.78
CA ALA A 308 8.09 -8.14 -19.34
C ALA A 308 9.46 -8.38 -18.69
N ALA A 309 10.24 -9.32 -19.21
CA ALA A 309 11.59 -9.60 -18.72
C ALA A 309 12.51 -8.37 -18.84
N PHE A 310 12.51 -7.70 -20.00
CA PHE A 310 13.29 -6.49 -20.20
C PHE A 310 12.88 -5.37 -19.24
N LEU A 311 11.57 -5.19 -19.04
CA LEU A 311 11.03 -4.19 -18.12
C LEU A 311 11.47 -4.47 -16.68
N MET A 312 11.34 -5.71 -16.20
CA MET A 312 11.66 -6.08 -14.82
C MET A 312 13.16 -6.07 -14.51
N PHE A 313 13.99 -6.56 -15.46
CA PHE A 313 15.42 -6.79 -15.19
C PHE A 313 16.33 -5.70 -15.74
N ILE A 314 15.88 -4.87 -16.67
CA ILE A 314 16.72 -3.86 -17.33
C ILE A 314 16.10 -2.46 -17.20
N ALA A 315 14.92 -2.22 -17.75
CA ALA A 315 14.37 -0.87 -17.86
C ALA A 315 14.09 -0.25 -16.48
N ARG A 316 13.40 -0.96 -15.60
CA ARG A 316 13.09 -0.48 -14.25
C ARG A 316 14.34 -0.31 -13.37
N PRO A 317 15.27 -1.28 -13.27
CA PRO A 317 16.49 -1.10 -12.50
C PRO A 317 17.33 0.09 -12.95
N LEU A 318 17.50 0.29 -14.25
CA LEU A 318 18.27 1.42 -14.79
C LEU A 318 17.59 2.76 -14.46
N ALA A 319 16.27 2.87 -14.67
CA ALA A 319 15.52 4.08 -14.37
C ALA A 319 15.56 4.43 -12.87
N VAL A 320 15.36 3.44 -12.00
CA VAL A 320 15.40 3.63 -10.54
C VAL A 320 16.81 4.01 -10.08
N ALA A 321 17.84 3.34 -10.57
CA ALA A 321 19.23 3.66 -10.22
C ALA A 321 19.57 5.10 -10.65
N ALA A 322 19.24 5.48 -11.89
CA ALA A 322 19.51 6.83 -12.39
C ALA A 322 18.83 7.91 -11.54
N CYS A 323 17.59 7.67 -11.06
CA CYS A 323 16.84 8.62 -10.26
C CYS A 323 17.30 8.68 -8.79
N LEU A 324 17.67 7.55 -8.17
CA LEU A 324 17.94 7.49 -6.73
C LEU A 324 19.39 7.66 -6.34
N LEU A 325 20.36 7.37 -7.24
CA LEU A 325 21.79 7.57 -6.97
C LEU A 325 22.12 8.98 -6.43
N PRO A 326 21.57 10.09 -6.96
CA PRO A 326 21.87 11.44 -6.46
C PRO A 326 21.44 11.66 -5.00
N PHE A 327 20.45 10.90 -4.51
CA PHE A 327 19.89 11.04 -3.16
C PHE A 327 20.55 10.14 -2.12
N ARG A 328 21.66 9.46 -2.46
CA ARG A 328 22.43 8.60 -1.54
C ARG A 328 21.58 7.48 -0.90
N TYR A 329 20.72 6.83 -1.70
CA TYR A 329 20.09 5.58 -1.28
C TYR A 329 21.13 4.47 -1.22
N ARG A 330 20.93 3.52 -0.29
CA ARG A 330 21.78 2.32 -0.20
C ARG A 330 21.51 1.42 -1.41
N ALA A 331 22.51 0.64 -1.84
CA ALA A 331 22.34 -0.29 -2.97
C ALA A 331 21.16 -1.26 -2.75
N GLY A 332 20.94 -1.72 -1.50
CA GLY A 332 19.79 -2.55 -1.15
C GLY A 332 18.46 -1.85 -1.34
N GLU A 333 18.32 -0.58 -0.91
CA GLU A 333 17.11 0.22 -1.13
C GLU A 333 16.81 0.39 -2.62
N ILE A 334 17.85 0.75 -3.42
CA ILE A 334 17.73 0.92 -4.88
C ILE A 334 17.32 -0.41 -5.52
N GLY A 335 17.98 -1.52 -5.15
CA GLY A 335 17.68 -2.86 -5.66
C GLY A 335 16.26 -3.29 -5.34
N PHE A 336 15.80 -3.04 -4.13
CA PHE A 336 14.43 -3.36 -3.71
C PHE A 336 13.39 -2.52 -4.45
N ILE A 337 13.55 -1.18 -4.50
CA ILE A 337 12.64 -0.27 -5.21
C ILE A 337 12.59 -0.62 -6.72
N ALA A 338 13.72 -1.02 -7.29
CA ALA A 338 13.78 -1.49 -8.66
C ALA A 338 13.00 -2.80 -8.86
N TRP A 339 13.16 -3.78 -7.96
CA TRP A 339 12.48 -5.07 -8.02
C TRP A 339 10.98 -4.96 -7.78
N VAL A 340 10.57 -4.09 -6.88
CA VAL A 340 9.18 -3.93 -6.40
C VAL A 340 8.29 -3.13 -7.36
N GLY A 341 8.77 -2.80 -8.54
CA GLY A 341 7.95 -2.16 -9.58
C GLY A 341 6.83 -3.08 -10.11
N LEU A 342 5.99 -3.63 -9.20
CA LEU A 342 4.82 -4.44 -9.55
C LEU A 342 3.90 -3.67 -10.48
N ARG A 343 3.46 -4.32 -11.58
CA ARG A 343 2.47 -3.75 -12.48
C ARG A 343 1.09 -4.19 -12.02
N GLY A 344 0.23 -3.20 -11.76
CA GLY A 344 -1.15 -3.42 -11.33
C GLY A 344 -2.16 -3.32 -12.47
N ALA A 345 -3.44 -3.28 -12.10
CA ALA A 345 -4.53 -3.11 -13.05
C ALA A 345 -4.44 -1.80 -13.85
N VAL A 346 -3.77 -0.78 -13.32
CA VAL A 346 -3.65 0.53 -13.98
C VAL A 346 -3.02 0.39 -15.37
N GLY A 347 -1.98 -0.43 -15.54
CA GLY A 347 -1.38 -0.70 -16.84
C GLY A 347 -2.36 -1.31 -17.84
N ILE A 348 -3.16 -2.31 -17.42
CA ILE A 348 -4.18 -2.91 -18.30
C ILE A 348 -5.31 -1.91 -18.59
N PHE A 349 -5.72 -1.13 -17.57
CA PHE A 349 -6.71 -0.07 -17.72
C PHE A 349 -6.24 1.00 -18.72
N LEU A 350 -4.99 1.46 -18.62
CA LEU A 350 -4.42 2.41 -19.58
C LEU A 350 -4.38 1.85 -21.00
N ALA A 351 -4.13 0.55 -21.15
CA ALA A 351 -4.19 -0.13 -22.44
C ALA A 351 -5.60 -0.16 -23.04
N SER A 352 -6.65 0.08 -22.26
CA SER A 352 -8.02 0.23 -22.79
C SER A 352 -8.28 1.59 -23.44
N ILE A 353 -7.46 2.62 -23.17
CA ILE A 353 -7.61 3.97 -23.76
C ILE A 353 -7.43 3.94 -25.29
N PRO A 354 -6.38 3.30 -25.85
CA PRO A 354 -6.26 3.10 -27.30
C PRO A 354 -7.44 2.32 -27.92
N LEU A 355 -8.03 1.36 -27.17
CA LEU A 355 -9.24 0.64 -27.60
C LEU A 355 -10.44 1.57 -27.68
N LEU A 356 -10.63 2.41 -26.67
CA LEU A 356 -11.71 3.41 -26.63
C LEU A 356 -11.56 4.42 -27.78
N ALA A 357 -10.33 4.84 -28.08
CA ALA A 357 -10.00 5.72 -29.21
C ALA A 357 -10.04 5.03 -30.58
N LYS A 358 -10.31 3.73 -30.62
CA LYS A 358 -10.37 2.92 -31.85
C LYS A 358 -9.10 2.99 -32.69
N LEU A 359 -7.92 3.06 -32.05
CA LEU A 359 -6.65 3.05 -32.77
C LEU A 359 -6.48 1.71 -33.55
N PRO A 360 -5.81 1.72 -34.71
CA PRO A 360 -5.45 0.50 -35.42
C PRO A 360 -4.61 -0.43 -34.51
N ASN A 361 -4.95 -1.71 -34.46
CA ASN A 361 -4.30 -2.73 -33.63
C ASN A 361 -4.30 -2.44 -32.12
N ALA A 362 -5.33 -1.71 -31.62
CA ALA A 362 -5.41 -1.34 -30.22
C ALA A 362 -5.42 -2.54 -29.26
N TRP A 363 -5.94 -3.67 -29.70
CA TRP A 363 -5.92 -4.93 -28.93
C TRP A 363 -4.51 -5.44 -28.62
N LEU A 364 -3.52 -5.10 -29.46
CA LEU A 364 -2.13 -5.46 -29.21
C LEU A 364 -1.63 -4.85 -27.89
N TYR A 365 -1.90 -3.56 -27.67
CA TYR A 365 -1.51 -2.88 -26.42
C TYR A 365 -2.16 -3.52 -25.20
N PHE A 366 -3.45 -3.84 -25.30
CA PHE A 366 -4.20 -4.49 -24.23
C PHE A 366 -3.66 -5.89 -23.92
N ASN A 367 -3.47 -6.72 -24.94
CA ASN A 367 -3.00 -8.09 -24.77
C ASN A 367 -1.57 -8.13 -24.20
N VAL A 368 -0.66 -7.30 -24.72
CA VAL A 368 0.70 -7.22 -24.20
C VAL A 368 0.71 -6.70 -22.76
N ALA A 369 -0.06 -5.65 -22.43
CA ALA A 369 -0.17 -5.14 -21.07
C ALA A 369 -0.70 -6.21 -20.12
N PHE A 370 -1.72 -6.97 -20.55
CA PHE A 370 -2.28 -8.06 -19.76
C PHE A 370 -1.24 -9.13 -19.43
N VAL A 371 -0.49 -9.61 -20.42
CA VAL A 371 0.57 -10.62 -20.22
C VAL A 371 1.68 -10.08 -19.32
N VAL A 372 2.11 -8.83 -19.51
CA VAL A 372 3.15 -8.19 -18.69
C VAL A 372 2.70 -8.06 -17.23
N VAL A 373 1.47 -7.60 -16.98
CA VAL A 373 0.92 -7.47 -15.62
C VAL A 373 0.77 -8.84 -14.96
N LEU A 374 0.24 -9.82 -15.68
CA LEU A 374 0.12 -11.20 -15.20
C LEU A 374 1.48 -11.76 -14.79
N THR A 375 2.49 -11.58 -15.65
CA THR A 375 3.87 -12.03 -15.39
C THR A 375 4.49 -11.30 -14.20
N SER A 376 4.29 -10.00 -14.09
CA SER A 376 4.76 -9.19 -12.96
C SER A 376 4.15 -9.66 -11.64
N LEU A 377 2.84 -9.86 -11.59
CA LEU A 377 2.15 -10.36 -10.40
C LEU A 377 2.61 -11.78 -10.01
N LEU A 378 2.85 -12.64 -10.99
CA LEU A 378 3.36 -13.99 -10.76
C LEU A 378 4.81 -13.98 -10.25
N VAL A 379 5.72 -13.30 -10.92
CA VAL A 379 7.15 -13.34 -10.62
C VAL A 379 7.48 -12.45 -9.42
N GLN A 380 7.17 -11.16 -9.51
CA GLN A 380 7.52 -10.19 -8.48
C GLN A 380 6.63 -10.32 -7.25
N GLY A 381 5.33 -10.61 -7.41
CA GLY A 381 4.40 -10.79 -6.29
C GLY A 381 4.81 -11.94 -5.36
N TRP A 382 5.18 -13.11 -5.90
CA TRP A 382 5.61 -14.25 -5.07
C TRP A 382 7.02 -14.12 -4.50
N THR A 383 7.89 -13.36 -5.16
CA THR A 383 9.27 -13.16 -4.68
C THR A 383 9.43 -11.96 -3.76
N LEU A 384 8.38 -11.16 -3.57
CA LEU A 384 8.42 -9.88 -2.87
C LEU A 384 8.97 -9.97 -1.44
N THR A 385 8.43 -10.90 -0.64
CA THR A 385 8.86 -11.14 0.75
C THR A 385 10.33 -11.57 0.83
N ARG A 386 10.75 -12.45 -0.09
CA ARG A 386 12.15 -12.88 -0.17
C ARG A 386 13.07 -11.74 -0.61
N ALA A 387 12.63 -10.94 -1.58
CA ALA A 387 13.37 -9.76 -2.04
C ALA A 387 13.57 -8.74 -0.93
N ALA A 388 12.54 -8.49 -0.09
CA ALA A 388 12.67 -7.59 1.06
C ALA A 388 13.77 -8.03 2.04
N HIS A 389 13.92 -9.32 2.24
CA HIS A 389 15.01 -9.87 3.05
C HIS A 389 16.37 -9.83 2.34
N TRP A 390 16.44 -10.18 1.05
CA TRP A 390 17.69 -10.17 0.29
C TRP A 390 18.32 -8.78 0.19
N PHE A 391 17.48 -7.76 0.07
CA PHE A 391 17.94 -6.37 -0.01
C PHE A 391 18.09 -5.67 1.35
N ASP A 392 17.87 -6.38 2.46
CA ASP A 392 17.99 -5.85 3.85
C ASP A 392 17.16 -4.57 4.09
N VAL A 393 15.92 -4.56 3.58
CA VAL A 393 14.95 -3.46 3.77
C VAL A 393 13.72 -3.89 4.55
N ALA A 394 13.61 -5.19 4.87
CA ALA A 394 12.53 -5.72 5.67
C ALA A 394 12.77 -5.45 7.16
N VAL A 395 11.75 -4.94 7.84
CA VAL A 395 11.71 -4.80 9.28
C VAL A 395 10.60 -5.74 9.78
N PRO A 396 10.95 -6.84 10.47
CA PRO A 396 9.96 -7.72 11.06
C PRO A 396 9.20 -6.95 12.16
N ARG A 397 7.89 -6.88 12.04
CA ARG A 397 7.00 -6.39 13.11
C ARG A 397 6.00 -7.48 13.42
N SER A 398 5.94 -7.86 14.68
CA SER A 398 4.79 -8.62 15.18
C SER A 398 3.73 -7.62 15.63
N ASP A 399 2.62 -7.50 14.92
CA ASP A 399 1.46 -6.78 15.45
C ASP A 399 0.79 -7.69 16.50
N PRO A 400 0.49 -7.18 17.70
CA PRO A 400 -0.16 -7.98 18.74
C PRO A 400 -1.57 -8.35 18.29
N ASP A 401 -1.95 -9.62 18.49
CA ASP A 401 -3.32 -10.11 18.21
C ASP A 401 -4.29 -9.66 19.31
N THR A 402 -4.51 -8.35 19.37
CA THR A 402 -5.39 -7.71 20.35
C THR A 402 -6.62 -7.16 19.67
N ARG A 403 -7.81 -7.62 20.06
CA ARG A 403 -9.07 -7.02 19.61
C ARG A 403 -9.31 -5.74 20.38
N ARG A 404 -9.19 -4.61 19.69
CA ARG A 404 -9.54 -3.31 20.25
C ARG A 404 -10.79 -2.76 19.59
N VAL A 405 -11.62 -2.07 20.37
CA VAL A 405 -12.70 -1.22 19.89
C VAL A 405 -12.23 0.22 20.01
N GLN A 406 -12.23 0.96 18.91
CA GLN A 406 -11.83 2.37 18.87
C GLN A 406 -13.05 3.23 18.57
N LEU A 407 -13.29 4.22 19.39
CA LEU A 407 -14.38 5.19 19.23
C LEU A 407 -13.77 6.58 19.12
N ASP A 408 -14.11 7.27 18.03
CA ASP A 408 -13.73 8.66 17.82
C ASP A 408 -14.55 9.57 18.76
N LEU A 409 -13.86 10.45 19.46
CA LEU A 409 -14.54 11.45 20.28
C LEU A 409 -14.95 12.65 19.42
N PRO A 410 -16.18 13.19 19.62
CA PRO A 410 -16.60 14.38 18.87
C PRO A 410 -15.79 15.60 19.28
N GLY A 411 -15.29 16.34 18.29
CA GLY A 411 -14.56 17.58 18.50
C GLY A 411 -13.12 17.53 17.99
N THR A 412 -12.33 18.52 18.42
CA THR A 412 -10.93 18.67 18.08
C THR A 412 -10.00 18.05 19.14
N LEU A 413 -10.49 17.07 19.90
CA LEU A 413 -9.70 16.38 20.90
C LEU A 413 -8.75 15.42 20.22
N ASP A 414 -7.44 15.58 20.45
CA ASP A 414 -6.39 14.64 19.99
C ASP A 414 -6.36 13.36 20.85
N TYR A 415 -7.54 12.81 21.18
CA TYR A 415 -7.70 11.62 22.00
C TYR A 415 -8.75 10.70 21.41
N ASP A 416 -8.48 9.40 21.50
CA ASP A 416 -9.40 8.31 21.14
C ASP A 416 -9.85 7.57 22.40
N LEU A 417 -11.07 7.07 22.39
CA LEU A 417 -11.54 6.11 23.39
C LEU A 417 -11.30 4.69 22.88
N LEU A 418 -10.41 3.98 23.55
CA LEU A 418 -9.98 2.65 23.17
C LEU A 418 -10.53 1.62 24.17
N GLY A 419 -11.25 0.61 23.66
CA GLY A 419 -11.78 -0.48 24.46
C GLY A 419 -10.97 -1.75 24.27
N TYR A 420 -10.52 -2.36 25.37
CA TYR A 420 -9.78 -3.61 25.40
C TYR A 420 -10.37 -4.61 26.38
N ARG A 421 -10.37 -5.89 26.02
CA ARG A 421 -10.53 -6.96 27.01
C ARG A 421 -9.18 -7.18 27.70
N VAL A 422 -9.17 -7.28 29.02
CA VAL A 422 -7.97 -7.48 29.83
C VAL A 422 -7.70 -8.97 29.97
N PRO A 423 -6.68 -9.54 29.30
CA PRO A 423 -6.34 -10.94 29.46
C PRO A 423 -5.65 -11.19 30.79
N ALA A 424 -5.73 -12.42 31.28
CA ALA A 424 -4.99 -12.87 32.46
C ALA A 424 -3.48 -12.75 32.22
N GLY A 425 -2.77 -12.15 33.19
CA GLY A 425 -1.32 -11.98 33.12
C GLY A 425 -0.82 -10.91 32.15
N SER A 426 -1.71 -10.09 31.59
CA SER A 426 -1.33 -8.96 30.75
C SER A 426 -0.63 -7.84 31.56
N LYS A 427 0.30 -7.12 30.90
CA LYS A 427 0.96 -5.96 31.52
C LYS A 427 0.01 -4.77 31.74
N ALA A 428 -1.17 -4.80 31.13
CA ALA A 428 -2.19 -3.78 31.33
C ALA A 428 -2.76 -3.76 32.76
N LEU A 429 -2.57 -4.84 33.52
CA LEU A 429 -2.94 -4.90 34.95
C LEU A 429 -2.09 -3.95 35.81
N ASP A 430 -0.91 -3.53 35.33
CA ASP A 430 -0.07 -2.54 35.99
C ASP A 430 -0.22 -1.17 35.30
N ALA A 431 -0.91 -0.25 35.98
CA ALA A 431 -1.14 1.10 35.46
C ALA A 431 0.15 1.90 35.22
N GLN A 432 1.28 1.56 35.88
CA GLN A 432 2.58 2.21 35.66
C GLN A 432 3.17 1.87 34.29
N SER A 433 2.70 0.79 33.66
CA SER A 433 3.12 0.39 32.33
C SER A 433 2.42 1.17 31.20
N TRP A 434 1.42 1.99 31.50
CA TRP A 434 0.63 2.67 30.50
C TRP A 434 1.38 3.85 29.86
N PRO A 435 1.15 4.13 28.56
CA PRO A 435 1.72 5.30 27.91
C PRO A 435 1.30 6.61 28.59
N LEU A 436 2.16 7.63 28.50
CA LEU A 436 1.85 8.98 28.98
C LEU A 436 0.52 9.48 28.40
N ASN A 437 -0.23 10.19 29.22
CA ASN A 437 -1.55 10.73 28.87
C ASN A 437 -2.65 9.67 28.56
N THR A 438 -2.45 8.43 29.01
CA THR A 438 -3.50 7.40 28.98
C THR A 438 -4.25 7.37 30.30
N ARG A 439 -5.58 7.38 30.25
CA ARG A 439 -6.44 7.36 31.46
C ARG A 439 -7.53 6.31 31.32
N LEU A 440 -7.76 5.53 32.36
CA LEU A 440 -8.96 4.69 32.45
C LEU A 440 -10.18 5.60 32.63
N MET A 441 -11.17 5.42 31.78
CA MET A 441 -12.46 6.14 31.87
C MET A 441 -13.51 5.30 32.55
N MET A 442 -13.62 4.03 32.17
CA MET A 442 -14.54 3.08 32.76
C MET A 442 -14.04 1.65 32.52
N ALA A 443 -14.56 0.71 33.31
CA ALA A 443 -14.38 -0.70 33.08
C ALA A 443 -15.74 -1.44 33.14
N VAL A 444 -15.87 -2.51 32.37
CA VAL A 444 -17.02 -3.40 32.48
C VAL A 444 -16.54 -4.71 33.10
N ARG A 445 -17.04 -5.03 34.27
CA ARG A 445 -16.72 -6.24 35.04
C ARG A 445 -17.99 -7.02 35.31
N GLU A 446 -18.06 -8.27 34.88
CA GLU A 446 -19.23 -9.15 35.05
C GLU A 446 -20.55 -8.49 34.59
N GLY A 447 -20.50 -7.74 33.47
CA GLY A 447 -21.65 -7.04 32.90
C GLY A 447 -22.04 -5.74 33.61
N LYS A 448 -21.35 -5.31 34.68
CA LYS A 448 -21.54 -4.03 35.35
C LYS A 448 -20.56 -2.98 34.85
N VAL A 449 -21.08 -1.81 34.53
CA VAL A 449 -20.25 -0.66 34.16
C VAL A 449 -19.77 0.01 35.45
N LEU A 450 -18.48 0.13 35.60
CA LEU A 450 -17.77 0.75 36.73
C LEU A 450 -17.04 2.00 36.26
N THR A 451 -17.11 3.07 37.02
CA THR A 451 -16.25 4.23 36.80
C THR A 451 -14.78 3.87 37.08
N ALA A 452 -13.84 4.72 36.66
CA ALA A 452 -12.42 4.48 36.93
C ALA A 452 -12.11 4.33 38.43
N GLU A 453 -12.80 5.09 39.28
CA GLU A 453 -12.66 5.03 40.73
C GLU A 453 -13.22 3.75 41.32
N GLU A 454 -14.41 3.33 40.88
CA GLU A 454 -15.07 2.08 41.32
C GLU A 454 -14.33 0.82 40.84
N ALA A 455 -13.76 0.87 39.64
CA ALA A 455 -13.00 -0.24 39.08
C ALA A 455 -11.68 -0.48 39.83
N GLY A 456 -11.06 0.60 40.33
CA GLY A 456 -9.73 0.55 40.96
C GLY A 456 -8.70 -0.06 40.02
N ALA A 457 -7.99 -1.10 40.48
CA ALA A 457 -7.12 -1.87 39.62
C ALA A 457 -7.91 -2.76 38.65
N LEU A 458 -7.48 -2.81 37.40
CA LEU A 458 -8.06 -3.72 36.40
C LEU A 458 -7.87 -5.19 36.83
N LYS A 459 -8.86 -6.00 36.52
CA LYS A 459 -8.83 -7.45 36.76
C LYS A 459 -8.86 -8.20 35.43
N PRO A 460 -8.37 -9.45 35.40
CA PRO A 460 -8.57 -10.32 34.25
C PRO A 460 -10.04 -10.39 33.85
N ASP A 461 -10.30 -10.41 32.54
CA ASP A 461 -11.61 -10.40 31.89
C ASP A 461 -12.42 -9.10 31.98
N ASP A 462 -11.89 -8.04 32.60
CA ASP A 462 -12.48 -6.71 32.48
C ASP A 462 -12.46 -6.24 31.01
N TYR A 463 -13.45 -5.46 30.61
CA TYR A 463 -13.37 -4.60 29.42
C TYR A 463 -12.99 -3.20 29.88
N ALA A 464 -11.74 -2.80 29.61
CA ALA A 464 -11.21 -1.49 29.98
C ALA A 464 -11.39 -0.50 28.84
N TYR A 465 -11.96 0.67 29.12
CA TYR A 465 -12.09 1.77 28.18
C TYR A 465 -11.14 2.89 28.58
N LEU A 466 -10.16 3.12 27.71
CA LEU A 466 -9.05 4.03 27.93
C LEU A 466 -9.14 5.25 27.04
N LEU A 467 -8.98 6.43 27.60
CA LEU A 467 -8.75 7.66 26.85
C LEU A 467 -7.25 7.79 26.59
N ALA A 468 -6.84 7.79 25.32
CA ALA A 468 -5.43 7.84 24.94
C ALA A 468 -5.21 8.63 23.65
N PRO A 469 -4.04 9.26 23.46
CA PRO A 469 -3.66 9.85 22.19
C PRO A 469 -3.66 8.79 21.06
N PRO A 470 -4.03 9.14 19.81
CA PRO A 470 -4.11 8.19 18.69
C PRO A 470 -2.79 7.43 18.44
N ASN A 471 -1.66 8.07 18.69
CA ASN A 471 -0.32 7.48 18.56
C ASN A 471 0.01 6.46 19.65
N SER A 472 -0.73 6.44 20.76
CA SER A 472 -0.53 5.50 21.88
C SER A 472 -1.28 4.18 21.70
N ALA A 473 -2.22 4.09 20.77
CA ALA A 473 -3.07 2.94 20.56
C ALA A 473 -2.27 1.65 20.35
N ARG A 474 -1.23 1.70 19.55
CA ARG A 474 -0.36 0.55 19.24
C ARG A 474 0.46 0.07 20.44
N ARG A 475 0.85 0.99 21.34
CA ARG A 475 1.53 0.64 22.60
C ARG A 475 0.58 -0.03 23.57
N LEU A 476 -0.67 0.44 23.61
CA LEU A 476 -1.72 -0.18 24.39
C LEU A 476 -2.04 -1.59 23.90
N ASP A 477 -2.09 -1.82 22.59
CA ASP A 477 -2.30 -3.15 22.02
C ASP A 477 -1.33 -4.17 22.62
N TRP A 478 -0.05 -3.81 22.78
CA TRP A 478 0.97 -4.68 23.39
C TRP A 478 0.80 -4.92 24.89
N LEU A 479 0.21 -3.98 25.59
CA LEU A 479 -0.04 -4.13 27.04
C LEU A 479 -1.20 -5.08 27.30
N PHE A 480 -2.18 -5.14 26.38
CA PHE A 480 -3.37 -5.98 26.49
C PHE A 480 -3.23 -7.38 25.85
N VAL A 481 -2.02 -7.83 25.58
CA VAL A 481 -1.77 -9.23 25.18
C VAL A 481 -1.74 -10.14 26.39
N GLY A 482 -2.46 -11.27 26.33
CA GLY A 482 -2.47 -12.28 27.38
C GLY A 482 -1.26 -13.23 27.32
N ARG A 483 -0.99 -13.91 28.43
CA ARG A 483 0.10 -14.92 28.52
C ARG A 483 -0.13 -16.16 27.64
N ASP A 484 -1.37 -16.49 27.28
CA ASP A 484 -1.75 -17.74 26.60
C ASP A 484 -1.95 -17.60 25.07
N GLY A 485 -1.99 -16.38 24.55
CA GLY A 485 -1.82 -16.16 23.11
C GLY A 485 -0.33 -16.06 22.83
N GLU A 486 0.17 -16.46 21.68
CA GLU A 486 1.56 -16.29 21.23
C GLU A 486 2.03 -14.82 21.26
N GLY A 487 1.66 -14.12 22.32
CA GLY A 487 2.20 -12.83 22.71
C GLY A 487 3.60 -13.03 23.28
N PRO A 488 4.49 -12.03 23.21
CA PRO A 488 5.86 -12.19 23.65
C PRO A 488 5.92 -12.60 25.14
N THR A 489 6.14 -13.87 25.41
CA THR A 489 6.55 -14.37 26.73
C THR A 489 7.83 -13.61 27.15
N GLN A 490 8.21 -13.64 28.44
CA GLN A 490 9.52 -13.08 28.83
C GLN A 490 10.68 -13.60 27.95
N GLY A 491 10.57 -14.81 27.39
CA GLY A 491 11.45 -15.35 26.36
C GLY A 491 11.34 -14.67 25.00
N SER A 492 10.18 -14.13 24.64
CA SER A 492 9.96 -13.42 23.35
C SER A 492 10.59 -12.03 23.28
N PHE A 493 11.00 -11.47 24.42
CA PHE A 493 11.75 -10.21 24.47
C PHE A 493 13.27 -10.42 24.65
N GLY A 494 13.75 -11.62 24.37
CA GLY A 494 15.15 -12.01 24.51
C GLY A 494 15.52 -12.46 25.93
N SER A 495 16.53 -13.32 26.01
CA SER A 495 17.01 -13.93 27.28
C SER A 495 17.72 -12.92 28.19
N PHE A 496 18.25 -11.83 27.64
CA PHE A 496 18.99 -10.81 28.36
C PHE A 496 18.34 -9.45 28.21
N THR A 497 18.28 -8.67 29.29
CA THR A 497 17.81 -7.28 29.28
C THR A 497 18.99 -6.35 29.35
N LEU A 498 19.05 -5.42 28.41
CA LEU A 498 20.10 -4.44 28.27
C LEU A 498 19.50 -3.04 28.28
N PRO A 499 20.20 -2.01 28.81
CA PRO A 499 19.74 -0.64 28.70
C PRO A 499 19.81 -0.17 27.24
N GLY A 500 18.86 0.70 26.83
CA GLY A 500 18.81 1.21 25.45
C GLY A 500 20.02 2.02 25.03
N ASN A 501 20.75 2.60 25.99
CA ASN A 501 21.98 3.37 25.74
C ASN A 501 23.25 2.52 25.61
N VAL A 502 23.15 1.18 25.65
CA VAL A 502 24.31 0.29 25.46
C VAL A 502 24.89 0.48 24.05
N ALA A 503 26.22 0.62 23.96
CA ALA A 503 26.92 0.74 22.70
C ALA A 503 26.93 -0.59 21.95
N LEU A 504 26.59 -0.58 20.66
CA LEU A 504 26.54 -1.80 19.86
C LEU A 504 27.91 -2.45 19.70
N GLY A 505 28.99 -1.65 19.72
CA GLY A 505 30.36 -2.16 19.70
C GLY A 505 30.72 -2.97 20.94
N GLU A 506 30.23 -2.55 22.12
CA GLU A 506 30.41 -3.30 23.37
C GLU A 506 29.65 -4.62 23.34
N LEU A 507 28.40 -4.60 22.81
CA LEU A 507 27.63 -5.81 22.59
C LEU A 507 28.34 -6.78 21.64
N ALA A 508 28.90 -6.24 20.53
CA ALA A 508 29.65 -7.03 19.58
C ALA A 508 30.85 -7.73 20.22
N GLN A 509 31.60 -7.01 21.02
CA GLN A 509 32.80 -7.53 21.68
C GLN A 509 32.44 -8.55 22.78
N PHE A 510 31.38 -8.27 23.57
CA PHE A 510 31.00 -9.12 24.71
C PHE A 510 30.31 -10.45 24.27
N TYR A 511 29.46 -10.36 23.23
CA TYR A 511 28.68 -11.50 22.77
C TYR A 511 29.17 -12.11 21.45
N GLY A 512 30.32 -11.65 20.92
CA GLY A 512 30.88 -12.17 19.67
C GLY A 512 30.02 -11.88 18.44
N LEU A 513 29.28 -10.76 18.42
CA LEU A 513 28.38 -10.40 17.31
C LEU A 513 29.15 -9.71 16.20
N HIS A 514 28.84 -10.05 14.95
CA HIS A 514 29.37 -9.34 13.80
C HIS A 514 28.50 -8.11 13.48
N ILE A 515 28.91 -6.95 13.99
CA ILE A 515 28.23 -5.68 13.73
C ILE A 515 29.07 -4.86 12.74
N PRO A 516 28.47 -4.33 11.67
CA PRO A 516 29.17 -3.45 10.73
C PRO A 516 29.81 -2.27 11.45
N LYS A 517 31.06 -1.95 11.13
CA LYS A 517 31.85 -0.88 11.78
C LYS A 517 31.12 0.46 11.88
N ARG A 518 30.23 0.76 10.92
CA ARG A 518 29.40 1.97 10.89
C ARG A 518 28.40 2.08 12.05
N PHE A 519 28.02 0.95 12.65
CA PHE A 519 27.08 0.93 13.78
C PHE A 519 27.76 0.73 15.13
N ALA A 520 29.05 0.41 15.17
CA ALA A 520 29.74 0.09 16.41
C ALA A 520 29.73 1.23 17.45
N ALA A 521 29.78 2.49 16.99
CA ALA A 521 29.74 3.67 17.88
C ALA A 521 28.33 4.10 18.29
N ARG A 522 27.27 3.43 17.78
CA ARG A 522 25.88 3.78 18.08
C ARG A 522 25.37 3.00 19.26
N THR A 523 24.35 3.57 19.94
CA THR A 523 23.63 2.84 20.98
C THR A 523 22.50 1.99 20.36
N ALA A 524 22.02 1.01 21.13
CA ALA A 524 20.86 0.21 20.72
C ALA A 524 19.63 1.10 20.45
N ALA A 525 19.36 2.09 21.30
CA ALA A 525 18.28 3.06 21.11
C ALA A 525 18.44 3.83 19.79
N GLN A 526 19.63 4.38 19.53
CA GLN A 526 19.89 5.10 18.27
C GLN A 526 19.73 4.23 17.03
N LEU A 527 20.05 2.92 17.11
CA LEU A 527 19.82 2.00 16.02
C LEU A 527 18.33 1.77 15.78
N PHE A 528 17.53 1.64 16.85
CA PHE A 528 16.08 1.53 16.73
C PHE A 528 15.46 2.83 16.20
N ASP A 529 15.89 3.99 16.71
CA ASP A 529 15.42 5.30 16.25
C ASP A 529 15.70 5.48 14.75
N GLU A 530 16.89 5.11 14.26
CA GLU A 530 17.26 5.20 12.85
C GLU A 530 16.48 4.22 11.97
N ARG A 531 16.29 2.97 12.42
CA ARG A 531 15.61 1.92 11.64
C ARG A 531 14.09 2.05 11.68
N PHE A 532 13.53 2.59 12.76
CA PHE A 532 12.09 2.82 12.96
C PHE A 532 11.73 4.29 12.95
N ASP A 533 12.68 5.16 12.58
CA ASP A 533 12.53 6.56 12.29
C ASP A 533 11.91 7.36 13.44
N ASP A 534 12.61 7.41 14.55
CA ASP A 534 12.23 8.06 15.81
C ASP A 534 10.87 7.61 16.38
N GLN A 535 10.34 6.46 15.91
CA GLN A 535 9.10 5.86 16.40
C GLN A 535 9.22 4.36 16.70
N PRO A 536 10.28 3.90 17.38
CA PRO A 536 10.38 2.52 17.82
C PRO A 536 9.27 2.20 18.81
N GLN A 537 8.85 0.94 18.85
CA GLN A 537 7.78 0.47 19.73
C GLN A 537 8.21 -0.79 20.48
N ILE A 538 7.55 -1.04 21.63
CA ILE A 538 7.79 -2.27 22.39
C ILE A 538 7.46 -3.47 21.49
N GLY A 539 8.40 -4.43 21.42
CA GLY A 539 8.28 -5.60 20.56
C GLY A 539 8.95 -5.47 19.18
N ASP A 540 9.39 -4.27 18.76
CA ASP A 540 10.16 -4.11 17.53
C ASP A 540 11.47 -4.90 17.60
N ARG A 541 11.82 -5.58 16.50
CA ARG A 541 12.95 -6.51 16.44
C ARG A 541 13.96 -6.08 15.37
N LEU A 542 15.24 -6.18 15.72
CA LEU A 542 16.35 -5.93 14.80
C LEU A 542 17.33 -7.10 14.86
N ALA A 543 17.57 -7.75 13.73
CA ALA A 543 18.54 -8.81 13.63
C ALA A 543 19.98 -8.24 13.59
N LEU A 544 20.86 -8.78 14.41
CA LEU A 544 22.28 -8.49 14.46
C LEU A 544 23.08 -9.80 14.31
N GLY A 545 23.14 -10.31 13.10
CA GLY A 545 23.80 -11.59 12.83
C GLY A 545 23.12 -12.76 13.54
N PRO A 546 23.78 -13.45 14.51
CA PRO A 546 23.20 -14.58 15.24
C PRO A 546 22.24 -14.17 16.37
N ALA A 547 22.12 -12.88 16.64
CA ALA A 547 21.27 -12.35 17.70
C ALA A 547 20.22 -11.40 17.17
N THR A 548 19.12 -11.24 17.90
CA THR A 548 18.04 -10.30 17.65
C THR A 548 17.89 -9.35 18.84
N LEU A 549 17.94 -8.05 18.60
CA LEU A 549 17.55 -7.03 19.58
C LEU A 549 16.04 -6.82 19.52
N ILE A 550 15.40 -6.68 20.67
CA ILE A 550 13.96 -6.50 20.80
C ILE A 550 13.69 -5.35 21.76
N VAL A 551 12.88 -4.36 21.38
CA VAL A 551 12.50 -3.28 22.27
C VAL A 551 11.64 -3.83 23.40
N ARG A 552 12.11 -3.75 24.67
CA ARG A 552 11.41 -4.20 25.87
C ARG A 552 10.63 -3.12 26.58
N ALA A 553 11.24 -1.94 26.70
CA ALA A 553 10.61 -0.83 27.40
C ALA A 553 10.96 0.49 26.72
N MET A 554 9.99 1.40 26.77
CA MET A 554 10.12 2.79 26.32
C MET A 554 9.98 3.72 27.51
N LYS A 555 10.73 4.82 27.50
CA LYS A 555 10.60 5.91 28.47
C LYS A 555 10.75 7.23 27.72
N ASP A 556 9.84 8.16 27.95
CA ASP A 556 9.84 9.49 27.29
C ASP A 556 10.00 9.39 25.75
N ASP A 557 9.26 8.47 25.13
CA ASP A 557 9.27 8.15 23.69
C ASP A 557 10.59 7.61 23.12
N ARG A 558 11.55 7.23 23.98
CA ARG A 558 12.82 6.62 23.60
C ARG A 558 12.93 5.19 24.10
N VAL A 559 13.71 4.39 23.39
CA VAL A 559 14.00 3.00 23.80
C VAL A 559 14.81 3.02 25.10
N ALA A 560 14.16 2.62 26.19
CA ALA A 560 14.80 2.56 27.50
C ALA A 560 15.49 1.21 27.74
N GLN A 561 14.91 0.12 27.28
CA GLN A 561 15.46 -1.23 27.44
C GLN A 561 15.27 -2.06 26.17
N VAL A 562 16.28 -2.84 25.86
CA VAL A 562 16.25 -3.83 24.76
C VAL A 562 16.50 -5.23 25.30
N GLY A 563 15.85 -6.21 24.73
CA GLY A 563 16.13 -7.62 24.93
C GLY A 563 17.13 -8.11 23.89
N LEU A 564 18.01 -9.03 24.26
CA LEU A 564 18.89 -9.74 23.36
C LEU A 564 18.47 -11.22 23.32
N GLU A 565 18.14 -11.71 22.16
CA GLU A 565 17.74 -13.10 21.89
C GLU A 565 18.75 -13.72 20.92
N PHE A 566 19.29 -14.90 21.27
CA PHE A 566 20.13 -15.67 20.38
C PHE A 566 19.29 -16.73 19.67
N VAL A 567 19.37 -16.80 18.35
CA VAL A 567 18.70 -17.84 17.56
C VAL A 567 19.35 -19.19 17.90
N SER A 568 18.57 -20.11 18.44
CA SER A 568 19.07 -21.45 18.80
C SER A 568 19.54 -22.21 17.55
N LEU A 569 20.61 -23.01 17.68
CA LEU A 569 21.16 -23.84 16.59
C LEU A 569 20.11 -24.77 15.95
N GLY A 570 19.08 -25.18 16.70
CA GLY A 570 17.99 -26.02 16.23
C GLY A 570 17.06 -25.33 15.22
N GLU A 571 16.78 -24.03 15.38
CA GLU A 571 15.94 -23.26 14.45
C GLU A 571 16.68 -22.94 13.14
N ARG A 572 18.02 -22.87 13.14
CA ARG A 572 18.83 -22.72 11.92
C ARG A 572 18.72 -23.91 10.97
N LEU A 573 18.51 -25.11 11.49
CA LEU A 573 18.36 -26.33 10.67
C LEU A 573 16.97 -26.44 10.02
N ILE A 574 15.96 -25.82 10.60
CA ILE A 574 14.59 -25.80 10.08
C ILE A 574 14.38 -24.66 9.06
N SER A 575 15.07 -23.52 9.22
CA SER A 575 14.93 -22.35 8.36
C SER A 575 15.83 -22.33 7.11
N GLY A 576 16.71 -23.32 6.90
CA GLY A 576 17.48 -23.50 5.66
C GLY A 576 18.48 -22.38 5.33
N GLY A 577 18.84 -21.52 6.29
CA GLY A 577 19.75 -20.40 6.06
C GLY A 577 21.23 -20.79 6.20
N LYS A 578 21.97 -20.80 5.09
CA LYS A 578 23.43 -20.82 5.09
C LYS A 578 23.97 -19.57 5.80
N PRO A 579 25.07 -19.67 6.59
CA PRO A 579 25.71 -18.49 7.15
C PRO A 579 26.26 -17.62 6.00
N GLN A 580 25.77 -16.42 5.88
CA GLN A 580 26.39 -15.42 5.03
C GLN A 580 27.56 -14.79 5.77
N ALA A 581 28.75 -14.97 5.18
CA ALA A 581 30.02 -14.34 5.56
C ALA A 581 30.01 -12.83 5.31
#